data_01ee99e8165012ec4f448a2aa9f5fab2
#
_entry.id   01ee99e8165012ec4f448a2aa9f5fab2
#
_cell.length_a   1.000
_cell.length_b   1.000
_cell.length_c   1.000
_cell.angle_alpha   90.00
_cell.angle_beta   90.00
_cell.angle_gamma   90.00
#
_symmetry.space_group_name_H-M   'P 1'
#
loop_
_entity.id
_entity.type
_entity.pdbx_description
1 polymer ?
#
loop_
_entity_poly.entity_id
_entity_poly.type
_entity_poly.pdbx_seq_one_letter_code
_entity_poly.pdbx_strand_id
1 'polypeptide(L)'
;EDILAQLSAEKEAGAKESDIDMIWINGENFKTAKESDFLYGPFTQNLPNFKNLVNQDDPETNKDFAYPIEGYEAPYGKAQMVFYGDKTKGDFPKNTEELLAYAKAHPGQITYPALPDFTGSAFVRNVIYDIVGVEQFQTVKEDKEAVRELVQPAMDYLKELNPYLWKEGKTYPEKEPTMRNMVADGELIMGMTYSAYLVSNSIADGSFSNNMQTFIWDKGTIGNTNYIAISKNAKHNAAAQVAINAMLSEDVQLNR
;
A
#
# COMPACT_ATOMS: atom_id res chain seq x y z
N GLU A 1 -0.63 -13.43 -4.19
CA GLU A 1 -0.65 -14.32 -5.38
C GLU A 1 -0.91 -15.78 -4.97
N ASP A 2 -0.22 -16.31 -3.96
CA ASP A 2 -0.35 -17.71 -3.53
C ASP A 2 -1.79 -18.08 -3.11
N ILE A 3 -2.48 -17.19 -2.40
CA ILE A 3 -3.88 -17.41 -1.98
C ILE A 3 -4.81 -17.50 -3.19
N LEU A 4 -4.66 -16.65 -4.20
CA LEU A 4 -5.49 -16.69 -5.41
C LEU A 4 -5.25 -17.98 -6.20
N ALA A 5 -3.99 -18.43 -6.28
CA ALA A 5 -3.65 -19.70 -6.91
C ALA A 5 -4.30 -20.89 -6.17
N GLN A 6 -4.32 -20.86 -4.83
CA GLN A 6 -5.01 -21.88 -4.03
C GLN A 6 -6.52 -21.88 -4.30
N LEU A 7 -7.18 -20.72 -4.28
CA LEU A 7 -8.62 -20.61 -4.55
C LEU A 7 -8.96 -21.05 -5.98
N SER A 8 -8.08 -20.78 -6.96
CA SER A 8 -8.24 -21.28 -8.32
C SER A 8 -8.18 -22.82 -8.36
N ALA A 9 -7.18 -23.40 -7.72
CA ALA A 9 -7.03 -24.85 -7.65
C ALA A 9 -8.21 -25.53 -6.93
N GLU A 10 -8.70 -24.96 -5.83
CA GLU A 10 -9.89 -25.44 -5.13
C GLU A 10 -11.12 -25.42 -6.02
N LYS A 11 -11.33 -24.33 -6.78
CA LYS A 11 -12.42 -24.19 -7.73
C LYS A 11 -12.34 -25.21 -8.87
N GLU A 12 -11.16 -25.36 -9.47
CA GLU A 12 -10.91 -26.33 -10.54
C GLU A 12 -11.13 -27.78 -10.08
N ALA A 13 -10.77 -28.06 -8.82
CA ALA A 13 -11.03 -29.37 -8.20
C ALA A 13 -12.49 -29.57 -7.79
N GLY A 14 -13.36 -28.57 -7.95
CA GLY A 14 -14.76 -28.63 -7.51
C GLY A 14 -14.92 -28.76 -5.99
N ALA A 15 -13.98 -28.22 -5.21
CA ALA A 15 -14.02 -28.23 -3.77
C ALA A 15 -15.28 -27.53 -3.24
N LYS A 16 -16.00 -28.20 -2.34
CA LYS A 16 -17.22 -27.65 -1.72
C LYS A 16 -16.92 -26.75 -0.53
N GLU A 17 -15.74 -26.89 0.04
CA GLU A 17 -15.26 -26.15 1.20
C GLU A 17 -13.83 -25.69 0.95
N SER A 18 -13.51 -24.48 1.43
CA SER A 18 -12.15 -23.92 1.45
C SER A 18 -11.61 -23.92 2.87
N ASP A 19 -10.32 -24.14 3.02
CA ASP A 19 -9.62 -23.95 4.29
C ASP A 19 -9.32 -22.49 4.59
N ILE A 20 -9.63 -21.58 3.63
CA ILE A 20 -9.48 -20.15 3.77
C ILE A 20 -10.86 -19.55 4.03
N ASP A 21 -11.08 -19.02 5.23
CA ASP A 21 -12.34 -18.35 5.58
C ASP A 21 -12.31 -16.88 5.22
N MET A 22 -11.24 -16.15 5.58
CA MET A 22 -11.09 -14.72 5.36
C MET A 22 -9.79 -14.40 4.64
N ILE A 23 -9.82 -13.34 3.84
CA ILE A 23 -8.68 -12.91 3.04
C ILE A 23 -8.50 -11.40 3.20
N TRP A 24 -7.30 -10.99 3.62
CA TRP A 24 -6.90 -9.60 3.42
C TRP A 24 -6.52 -9.42 1.96
N ILE A 25 -7.25 -8.59 1.24
CA ILE A 25 -7.12 -8.46 -0.20
C ILE A 25 -7.31 -7.01 -0.61
N ASN A 26 -6.57 -6.57 -1.63
CA ASN A 26 -6.67 -5.22 -2.18
C ASN A 26 -6.42 -5.21 -3.69
N GLY A 27 -6.97 -4.19 -4.35
CA GLY A 27 -6.64 -3.79 -5.72
C GLY A 27 -6.88 -4.87 -6.78
N GLU A 28 -5.88 -5.12 -7.60
CA GLU A 28 -5.96 -6.11 -8.70
C GLU A 28 -6.29 -7.53 -8.21
N ASN A 29 -5.80 -7.88 -7.00
CA ASN A 29 -6.11 -9.19 -6.42
C ASN A 29 -7.60 -9.30 -6.07
N PHE A 30 -8.19 -8.25 -5.50
CA PHE A 30 -9.63 -8.21 -5.23
C PHE A 30 -10.45 -8.29 -6.52
N LYS A 31 -10.12 -7.45 -7.51
CA LYS A 31 -10.78 -7.48 -8.82
C LYS A 31 -10.72 -8.88 -9.42
N THR A 32 -9.53 -9.47 -9.49
CA THR A 32 -9.33 -10.83 -10.02
C THR A 32 -10.14 -11.86 -9.25
N ALA A 33 -10.11 -11.83 -7.92
CA ALA A 33 -10.85 -12.78 -7.08
C ALA A 33 -12.37 -12.68 -7.27
N LYS A 34 -12.88 -11.45 -7.37
CA LYS A 34 -14.32 -11.18 -7.58
C LYS A 34 -14.77 -11.62 -8.96
N GLU A 35 -14.06 -11.24 -10.03
CA GLU A 35 -14.36 -11.60 -11.41
C GLU A 35 -14.23 -13.12 -11.65
N SER A 36 -13.33 -13.78 -10.91
CA SER A 36 -13.14 -15.24 -10.97
C SER A 36 -14.12 -16.02 -10.10
N ASP A 37 -15.04 -15.35 -9.42
CA ASP A 37 -16.01 -15.98 -8.49
C ASP A 37 -15.33 -16.79 -7.37
N PHE A 38 -14.26 -16.22 -6.77
CA PHE A 38 -13.56 -16.80 -5.63
C PHE A 38 -14.05 -16.27 -4.28
N LEU A 39 -14.92 -15.24 -4.29
CA LEU A 39 -15.38 -14.55 -3.09
C LEU A 39 -16.85 -14.83 -2.80
N TYR A 40 -17.16 -14.92 -1.52
CA TYR A 40 -18.52 -14.92 -1.02
C TYR A 40 -19.03 -13.47 -0.91
N GLY A 41 -20.22 -13.22 -1.41
CA GLY A 41 -20.84 -11.89 -1.33
C GLY A 41 -22.08 -11.74 -2.20
N PRO A 42 -22.75 -10.57 -2.11
CA PRO A 42 -22.46 -9.48 -1.17
C PRO A 42 -22.81 -9.84 0.28
N PHE A 43 -21.98 -9.45 1.24
CA PHE A 43 -22.20 -9.78 2.66
C PHE A 43 -22.17 -8.56 3.60
N THR A 44 -21.58 -7.44 3.19
CA THR A 44 -21.34 -6.30 4.09
C THR A 44 -22.62 -5.74 4.71
N GLN A 45 -23.73 -5.80 3.99
CA GLN A 45 -25.03 -5.36 4.51
C GLN A 45 -25.62 -6.29 5.60
N ASN A 46 -25.01 -7.45 5.85
CA ASN A 46 -25.35 -8.31 6.98
C ASN A 46 -24.64 -7.85 8.27
N LEU A 47 -23.64 -6.98 8.17
CA LEU A 47 -22.79 -6.55 9.27
C LEU A 47 -23.35 -5.27 9.93
N PRO A 48 -23.81 -5.33 11.21
CA PRO A 48 -24.31 -4.15 11.91
C PRO A 48 -23.30 -2.99 11.95
N ASN A 49 -22.03 -3.27 12.24
CA ASN A 49 -21.00 -2.23 12.33
C ASN A 49 -20.69 -1.61 10.95
N PHE A 50 -20.75 -2.37 9.87
CA PHE A 50 -20.62 -1.81 8.53
C PHE A 50 -21.74 -0.79 8.25
N LYS A 51 -22.99 -1.16 8.55
CA LYS A 51 -24.15 -0.26 8.32
C LYS A 51 -24.11 1.00 9.16
N ASN A 52 -23.66 0.89 10.41
CA ASN A 52 -23.78 1.97 11.38
C ASN A 52 -22.54 2.85 11.49
N LEU A 53 -21.35 2.31 11.17
CA LEU A 53 -20.07 2.97 11.44
C LEU A 53 -19.26 3.30 10.18
N VAL A 54 -19.52 2.64 9.05
CA VAL A 54 -18.80 2.89 7.80
C VAL A 54 -19.56 3.90 6.95
N ASN A 55 -18.86 4.97 6.54
CA ASN A 55 -19.41 5.91 5.56
C ASN A 55 -19.39 5.26 4.16
N GLN A 56 -20.54 4.72 3.75
CA GLN A 56 -20.66 3.97 2.50
C GLN A 56 -20.66 4.85 1.24
N ASP A 57 -20.85 6.16 1.38
CA ASP A 57 -20.80 7.13 0.28
C ASP A 57 -19.37 7.63 0.00
N ASP A 58 -18.42 7.33 0.89
CA ASP A 58 -17.02 7.70 0.73
C ASP A 58 -16.37 6.79 -0.33
N PRO A 59 -15.80 7.35 -1.41
CA PRO A 59 -15.06 6.59 -2.42
C PRO A 59 -13.91 5.75 -1.84
N GLU A 60 -13.33 6.14 -0.71
CA GLU A 60 -12.27 5.39 -0.04
C GLU A 60 -12.78 4.16 0.72
N THR A 61 -14.08 3.98 0.87
CA THR A 61 -14.69 2.84 1.56
C THR A 61 -15.61 2.01 0.67
N ASN A 62 -15.99 2.52 -0.50
CA ASN A 62 -16.85 1.82 -1.44
C ASN A 62 -16.14 1.38 -2.73
N LYS A 63 -14.86 1.71 -2.88
CA LYS A 63 -14.00 1.28 -3.99
C LYS A 63 -12.63 0.87 -3.47
N ASP A 64 -12.13 -0.24 -3.97
CA ASP A 64 -10.75 -0.68 -3.77
C ASP A 64 -9.94 -0.36 -5.02
N PHE A 65 -8.98 0.58 -4.91
CA PHE A 65 -8.20 1.12 -6.04
C PHE A 65 -9.08 1.44 -7.27
N ALA A 66 -10.15 2.21 -7.05
CA ALA A 66 -11.16 2.60 -8.02
C ALA A 66 -12.12 1.48 -8.50
N TYR A 67 -11.94 0.22 -8.13
CA TYR A 67 -12.85 -0.87 -8.45
C TYR A 67 -13.96 -0.98 -7.40
N PRO A 68 -15.25 -1.02 -7.79
CA PRO A 68 -16.36 -1.06 -6.83
C PRO A 68 -16.38 -2.34 -5.99
N ILE A 69 -16.46 -2.20 -4.66
CA ILE A 69 -16.50 -3.35 -3.74
C ILE A 69 -17.81 -4.13 -3.82
N GLU A 70 -18.93 -3.45 -4.06
CA GLU A 70 -20.29 -4.03 -4.19
C GLU A 70 -20.65 -5.02 -3.07
N GLY A 71 -20.10 -4.79 -1.87
CA GLY A 71 -20.37 -5.61 -0.69
C GLY A 71 -19.60 -6.94 -0.61
N TYR A 72 -18.62 -7.18 -1.47
CA TYR A 72 -17.80 -8.40 -1.46
C TYR A 72 -16.57 -8.33 -0.55
N GLU A 73 -16.26 -7.14 -0.06
CA GLU A 73 -15.23 -6.91 0.95
C GLU A 73 -15.63 -5.77 1.89
N ALA A 74 -15.11 -5.79 3.09
CA ALA A 74 -15.37 -4.78 4.11
C ALA A 74 -14.11 -3.94 4.35
N PRO A 75 -14.21 -2.58 4.40
CA PRO A 75 -13.09 -1.72 4.72
C PRO A 75 -12.70 -1.90 6.19
N TYR A 76 -11.49 -2.35 6.41
CA TYR A 76 -10.99 -2.71 7.74
C TYR A 76 -10.13 -1.60 8.36
N GLY A 77 -9.44 -0.81 7.54
CA GLY A 77 -8.63 0.30 8.02
C GLY A 77 -7.92 1.01 6.90
N LYS A 78 -7.42 2.20 7.19
CA LYS A 78 -6.65 3.02 6.26
C LYS A 78 -5.17 2.97 6.59
N ALA A 79 -4.33 2.99 5.57
CA ALA A 79 -2.90 3.15 5.68
C ALA A 79 -2.42 4.23 4.72
N GLN A 80 -1.35 4.92 5.07
CA GLN A 80 -0.71 5.91 4.22
C GLN A 80 0.79 5.64 4.20
N MET A 81 1.39 5.68 3.02
CA MET A 81 2.83 5.65 2.91
C MET A 81 3.41 6.91 3.57
N VAL A 82 4.37 6.72 4.45
CA VAL A 82 5.15 7.81 5.04
C VAL A 82 6.62 7.60 4.74
N PHE A 83 7.34 8.68 4.58
CA PHE A 83 8.79 8.66 4.61
C PHE A 83 9.29 8.78 6.04
N TYR A 84 10.48 8.32 6.30
CA TYR A 84 11.19 8.56 7.54
C TYR A 84 12.68 8.78 7.27
N GLY A 85 13.33 9.56 8.12
CA GLY A 85 14.73 9.90 7.94
C GLY A 85 15.36 10.48 9.19
N ASP A 86 16.68 10.59 9.16
CA ASP A 86 17.46 11.22 10.23
C ASP A 86 17.47 12.75 10.02
N LYS A 87 16.81 13.49 10.91
CA LYS A 87 16.72 14.96 10.86
C LYS A 87 18.07 15.67 10.97
N THR A 88 19.13 14.97 11.40
CA THR A 88 20.49 15.54 11.47
C THR A 88 21.18 15.60 10.10
N LYS A 89 20.58 14.97 9.09
CA LYS A 89 21.09 14.93 7.71
C LYS A 89 20.57 16.06 6.81
N GLY A 90 19.83 17.00 7.38
CA GLY A 90 19.25 18.14 6.68
C GLY A 90 17.72 18.14 6.67
N ASP A 91 17.14 19.14 6.01
CA ASP A 91 15.70 19.25 5.85
C ASP A 91 15.17 18.14 4.94
N PHE A 92 14.05 17.55 5.33
CA PHE A 92 13.42 16.49 4.56
C PHE A 92 12.79 17.02 3.26
N PRO A 93 12.94 16.27 2.15
CA PRO A 93 12.36 16.66 0.88
C PRO A 93 10.84 16.61 0.91
N LYS A 94 10.19 17.61 0.33
CA LYS A 94 8.73 17.78 0.33
C LYS A 94 8.07 17.49 -1.02
N ASN A 95 8.86 17.22 -2.02
CA ASN A 95 8.45 16.91 -3.39
C ASN A 95 9.60 16.25 -4.16
N THR A 96 9.36 15.89 -5.41
CA THR A 96 10.35 15.24 -6.27
C THR A 96 11.57 16.11 -6.56
N GLU A 97 11.40 17.42 -6.74
CA GLU A 97 12.52 18.34 -6.99
C GLU A 97 13.47 18.39 -5.79
N GLU A 98 12.92 18.55 -4.59
CA GLU A 98 13.69 18.56 -3.35
C GLU A 98 14.31 17.18 -3.06
N LEU A 99 13.63 16.07 -3.41
CA LEU A 99 14.19 14.72 -3.29
C LEU A 99 15.43 14.55 -4.19
N LEU A 100 15.39 15.04 -5.41
CA LEU A 100 16.55 15.00 -6.31
C LEU A 100 17.72 15.83 -5.75
N ALA A 101 17.43 17.03 -5.23
CA ALA A 101 18.45 17.86 -4.59
C ALA A 101 19.05 17.17 -3.34
N TYR A 102 18.18 16.56 -2.52
CA TYR A 102 18.60 15.81 -1.34
C TYR A 102 19.45 14.59 -1.71
N ALA A 103 19.06 13.85 -2.76
CA ALA A 103 19.84 12.72 -3.26
C ALA A 103 21.22 13.15 -3.81
N LYS A 104 21.30 14.28 -4.52
CA LYS A 104 22.57 14.87 -4.99
C LYS A 104 23.48 15.29 -3.84
N ALA A 105 22.92 15.75 -2.72
CA ALA A 105 23.67 16.10 -1.50
C ALA A 105 24.13 14.87 -0.70
N HIS A 106 23.43 13.73 -0.84
CA HIS A 106 23.69 12.49 -0.12
C HIS A 106 23.80 11.29 -1.06
N PRO A 107 24.76 11.30 -2.01
CA PRO A 107 24.83 10.27 -3.04
C PRO A 107 25.05 8.87 -2.44
N GLY A 108 24.28 7.91 -2.90
CA GLY A 108 24.35 6.52 -2.46
C GLY A 108 23.68 6.22 -1.13
N GLN A 109 23.07 7.21 -0.45
CA GLN A 109 22.48 7.03 0.88
C GLN A 109 20.94 7.01 0.86
N ILE A 110 20.33 6.99 -0.32
CA ILE A 110 18.87 6.97 -0.53
C ILE A 110 18.55 5.87 -1.52
N THR A 111 17.43 5.20 -1.33
CA THR A 111 16.87 4.25 -2.29
C THR A 111 15.39 3.99 -1.99
N TYR A 112 14.77 3.11 -2.75
CA TYR A 112 13.44 2.57 -2.52
C TYR A 112 13.45 1.05 -2.79
N PRO A 113 12.48 0.28 -2.28
CA PRO A 113 12.42 -1.17 -2.54
C PRO A 113 12.21 -1.49 -4.01
N ALA A 114 12.78 -2.60 -4.46
CA ALA A 114 12.63 -3.09 -5.83
C ALA A 114 11.15 -3.38 -6.15
N LEU A 115 10.74 -3.13 -7.39
CA LEU A 115 9.46 -3.63 -7.89
C LEU A 115 9.50 -5.17 -8.01
N PRO A 116 8.45 -5.90 -7.65
CA PRO A 116 7.08 -5.44 -7.36
C PRO A 116 6.76 -5.24 -5.86
N ASP A 117 7.73 -4.99 -4.98
CA ASP A 117 7.42 -4.67 -3.58
C ASP A 117 6.33 -3.60 -3.48
N PHE A 118 5.39 -3.77 -2.54
CA PHE A 118 4.23 -2.89 -2.40
C PHE A 118 4.64 -1.44 -2.09
N THR A 119 5.61 -1.25 -1.19
CA THR A 119 6.12 0.08 -0.81
C THR A 119 6.95 0.70 -1.92
N GLY A 120 7.78 -0.10 -2.62
CA GLY A 120 8.51 0.35 -3.79
C GLY A 120 7.59 0.79 -4.93
N SER A 121 6.53 0.03 -5.18
CA SER A 121 5.49 0.38 -6.16
C SER A 121 4.74 1.65 -5.76
N ALA A 122 4.48 1.85 -4.47
CA ALA A 122 3.85 3.06 -3.97
C ALA A 122 4.76 4.28 -4.12
N PHE A 123 6.07 4.14 -3.87
CA PHE A 123 7.03 5.22 -4.10
C PHE A 123 7.02 5.69 -5.56
N VAL A 124 7.10 4.76 -6.51
CA VAL A 124 7.06 5.10 -7.94
C VAL A 124 5.75 5.80 -8.32
N ARG A 125 4.60 5.30 -7.81
CA ARG A 125 3.31 5.98 -8.01
C ARG A 125 3.27 7.37 -7.38
N ASN A 126 3.85 7.54 -6.20
CA ASN A 126 3.92 8.84 -5.52
C ASN A 126 4.75 9.85 -6.33
N VAL A 127 5.87 9.42 -6.92
CA VAL A 127 6.66 10.22 -7.86
C VAL A 127 5.83 10.61 -9.09
N ILE A 128 5.09 9.65 -9.66
CA ILE A 128 4.21 9.91 -10.80
C ILE A 128 3.16 10.96 -10.44
N TYR A 129 2.47 10.82 -9.31
CA TYR A 129 1.42 11.75 -8.90
C TYR A 129 1.96 13.14 -8.53
N ASP A 130 3.15 13.23 -7.99
CA ASP A 130 3.78 14.52 -7.69
C ASP A 130 4.12 15.30 -8.97
N ILE A 131 4.63 14.62 -10.00
CA ILE A 131 5.07 15.22 -11.26
C ILE A 131 3.90 15.46 -12.22
N VAL A 132 3.03 14.46 -12.38
CA VAL A 132 1.98 14.47 -13.41
C VAL A 132 0.67 15.06 -12.87
N GLY A 133 0.37 14.84 -11.59
CA GLY A 133 -0.92 15.14 -10.96
C GLY A 133 -1.88 13.96 -11.01
N VAL A 134 -2.52 13.66 -9.88
CA VAL A 134 -3.45 12.53 -9.75
C VAL A 134 -4.71 12.72 -10.60
N GLU A 135 -5.13 13.96 -10.81
CA GLU A 135 -6.31 14.34 -11.59
C GLU A 135 -6.22 13.93 -13.06
N GLN A 136 -5.01 13.83 -13.62
CA GLN A 136 -4.81 13.41 -15.01
C GLN A 136 -5.25 11.96 -15.23
N PHE A 137 -5.17 11.12 -14.19
CA PHE A 137 -5.58 9.73 -14.27
C PHE A 137 -7.09 9.53 -14.28
N GLN A 138 -7.88 10.56 -13.93
CA GLN A 138 -9.34 10.52 -14.03
C GLN A 138 -9.85 10.68 -15.46
N THR A 139 -9.04 11.24 -16.35
CA THR A 139 -9.42 11.60 -17.72
C THR A 139 -8.58 10.91 -18.79
N VAL A 140 -7.45 10.29 -18.42
CA VAL A 140 -6.62 9.57 -19.38
C VAL A 140 -7.39 8.39 -19.96
N LYS A 141 -7.21 8.16 -21.25
CA LYS A 141 -7.79 7.01 -21.91
C LYS A 141 -7.24 5.70 -21.34
N GLU A 142 -8.10 4.72 -21.10
CA GLU A 142 -7.73 3.39 -20.63
C GLU A 142 -7.02 2.58 -21.75
N ASP A 143 -5.83 3.05 -22.09
CA ASP A 143 -5.01 2.42 -23.11
C ASP A 143 -3.53 2.56 -22.71
N LYS A 144 -2.76 1.53 -23.01
CA LYS A 144 -1.37 1.41 -22.56
C LYS A 144 -0.47 2.53 -23.08
N GLU A 145 -0.65 2.97 -24.31
CA GLU A 145 0.18 4.02 -24.91
C GLU A 145 -0.15 5.39 -24.30
N ALA A 146 -1.44 5.71 -24.13
CA ALA A 146 -1.86 6.95 -23.49
C ALA A 146 -1.32 7.06 -22.04
N VAL A 147 -1.39 5.97 -21.27
CA VAL A 147 -0.82 5.93 -19.92
C VAL A 147 0.71 6.04 -19.94
N ARG A 148 1.38 5.37 -20.88
CA ARG A 148 2.84 5.45 -21.04
C ARG A 148 3.30 6.88 -21.34
N GLU A 149 2.63 7.57 -22.28
CA GLU A 149 2.93 8.98 -22.60
C GLU A 149 2.71 9.89 -21.38
N LEU A 150 1.61 9.69 -20.66
CA LEU A 150 1.28 10.47 -19.47
C LEU A 150 2.34 10.35 -18.38
N VAL A 151 2.86 9.15 -18.11
CA VAL A 151 3.82 8.94 -17.03
C VAL A 151 5.28 9.16 -17.45
N GLN A 152 5.56 9.41 -18.73
CA GLN A 152 6.91 9.56 -19.26
C GLN A 152 7.76 10.58 -18.49
N PRO A 153 7.26 11.77 -18.12
CA PRO A 153 8.04 12.74 -17.34
C PRO A 153 8.52 12.20 -16.00
N ALA A 154 7.69 11.39 -15.32
CA ALA A 154 8.08 10.76 -14.06
C ALA A 154 9.13 9.65 -14.27
N MET A 155 9.04 8.91 -15.38
CA MET A 155 10.06 7.91 -15.73
C MET A 155 11.41 8.56 -16.05
N ASP A 156 11.40 9.71 -16.70
CA ASP A 156 12.64 10.45 -17.00
C ASP A 156 13.24 11.05 -15.71
N TYR A 157 12.42 11.54 -14.80
CA TYR A 157 12.85 11.94 -13.46
C TYR A 157 13.52 10.77 -12.70
N LEU A 158 12.92 9.58 -12.68
CA LEU A 158 13.50 8.41 -12.01
C LEU A 158 14.85 8.02 -12.61
N LYS A 159 15.03 8.16 -13.93
CA LYS A 159 16.32 7.95 -14.60
C LYS A 159 17.36 9.00 -14.15
N GLU A 160 16.95 10.27 -13.99
CA GLU A 160 17.82 11.32 -13.47
C GLU A 160 18.20 11.08 -12.01
N LEU A 161 17.27 10.56 -11.20
CA LEU A 161 17.49 10.24 -9.78
C LEU A 161 18.45 9.06 -9.59
N ASN A 162 18.38 8.02 -10.44
CA ASN A 162 19.10 6.75 -10.29
C ASN A 162 20.60 6.88 -9.98
N PRO A 163 21.41 7.72 -10.66
CA PRO A 163 22.84 7.84 -10.39
C PRO A 163 23.20 8.27 -8.96
N TYR A 164 22.26 8.87 -8.25
CA TYR A 164 22.44 9.35 -6.87
C TYR A 164 21.90 8.38 -5.83
N LEU A 165 21.19 7.35 -6.25
CA LEU A 165 20.65 6.32 -5.35
C LEU A 165 21.74 5.34 -4.91
N TRP A 166 21.45 4.58 -3.86
CA TRP A 166 22.26 3.47 -3.40
C TRP A 166 22.68 2.57 -4.58
N LYS A 167 23.97 2.24 -4.64
CA LYS A 167 24.59 1.51 -5.76
C LYS A 167 24.26 2.09 -7.15
N GLU A 168 24.12 3.41 -7.22
CA GLU A 168 23.81 4.14 -8.46
C GLU A 168 22.51 3.67 -9.16
N GLY A 169 21.53 3.18 -8.38
CA GLY A 169 20.28 2.66 -8.93
C GLY A 169 20.42 1.40 -9.80
N LYS A 170 21.56 0.70 -9.74
CA LYS A 170 21.80 -0.55 -10.48
C LYS A 170 21.14 -1.75 -9.81
N THR A 171 20.86 -1.64 -8.53
CA THR A 171 20.14 -2.62 -7.71
C THR A 171 19.39 -1.91 -6.58
N TYR A 172 18.43 -2.58 -6.00
CA TYR A 172 17.52 -2.06 -4.99
C TYR A 172 17.35 -3.09 -3.87
N PRO A 173 17.04 -2.67 -2.61
CA PRO A 173 16.60 -3.61 -1.58
C PRO A 173 15.40 -4.42 -2.06
N GLU A 174 15.39 -5.72 -1.82
CA GLU A 174 14.32 -6.60 -2.32
C GLU A 174 12.94 -6.21 -1.78
N LYS A 175 12.87 -5.79 -0.51
CA LYS A 175 11.63 -5.49 0.21
C LYS A 175 11.81 -4.34 1.21
N GLU A 176 10.69 -3.74 1.64
CA GLU A 176 10.70 -2.69 2.68
C GLU A 176 11.47 -3.10 3.95
N PRO A 177 11.31 -4.29 4.55
CA PRO A 177 12.08 -4.67 5.74
C PRO A 177 13.60 -4.68 5.53
N THR A 178 14.07 -5.05 4.34
CA THR A 178 15.50 -4.98 4.00
C THR A 178 15.99 -3.53 3.99
N MET A 179 15.24 -2.63 3.33
CA MET A 179 15.57 -1.20 3.33
C MET A 179 15.56 -0.61 4.75
N ARG A 180 14.59 -0.97 5.58
CA ARG A 180 14.51 -0.54 6.99
C ARG A 180 15.76 -0.94 7.78
N ASN A 181 16.23 -2.16 7.63
CA ASN A 181 17.46 -2.61 8.29
C ASN A 181 18.67 -1.80 7.81
N MET A 182 18.76 -1.47 6.53
CA MET A 182 19.83 -0.62 6.00
C MET A 182 19.78 0.81 6.59
N VAL A 183 18.59 1.34 6.89
CA VAL A 183 18.46 2.62 7.60
C VAL A 183 18.87 2.46 9.06
N ALA A 184 18.50 1.38 9.73
CA ALA A 184 18.90 1.08 11.11
C ALA A 184 20.44 0.96 11.23
N ASP A 185 21.07 0.33 10.27
CA ASP A 185 22.53 0.15 10.20
C ASP A 185 23.28 1.44 9.74
N GLY A 186 22.56 2.49 9.36
CA GLY A 186 23.13 3.76 8.90
C GLY A 186 23.70 3.73 7.47
N GLU A 187 23.42 2.69 6.69
CA GLU A 187 23.76 2.62 5.27
C GLU A 187 22.88 3.57 4.44
N LEU A 188 21.63 3.72 4.86
CA LEU A 188 20.68 4.69 4.30
C LEU A 188 20.30 5.74 5.35
N ILE A 189 19.98 6.95 4.91
CA ILE A 189 19.57 8.06 5.79
C ILE A 189 18.08 8.31 5.79
N MET A 190 17.35 7.69 4.87
CA MET A 190 15.87 7.73 4.81
C MET A 190 15.31 6.44 4.25
N GLY A 191 14.05 6.21 4.56
CA GLY A 191 13.27 5.10 4.05
C GLY A 191 11.80 5.47 3.93
N MET A 192 10.96 4.49 3.65
CA MET A 192 9.51 4.65 3.52
C MET A 192 8.78 3.41 4.03
N THR A 193 7.57 3.60 4.56
CA THR A 193 6.77 2.51 5.13
C THR A 193 5.28 2.85 5.11
N TYR A 194 4.44 1.82 5.26
CA TYR A 194 3.01 1.97 5.52
C TYR A 194 2.64 1.81 7.01
N SER A 195 3.63 1.51 7.87
CA SER A 195 3.40 1.39 9.30
C SER A 195 3.49 2.76 9.98
N ALA A 196 2.38 3.27 10.49
CA ALA A 196 2.31 4.55 11.20
C ALA A 196 3.18 4.59 12.46
N TYR A 197 3.42 3.44 13.08
CA TYR A 197 4.15 3.32 14.35
C TYR A 197 5.59 2.82 14.19
N LEU A 198 6.07 2.60 12.96
CA LEU A 198 7.40 2.03 12.72
C LEU A 198 8.48 2.81 13.45
N VAL A 199 8.54 4.13 13.23
CA VAL A 199 9.63 4.96 13.76
C VAL A 199 9.57 5.02 15.29
N SER A 200 8.39 5.22 15.88
CA SER A 200 8.25 5.26 17.34
C SER A 200 8.62 3.92 18.00
N ASN A 201 8.18 2.82 17.41
CA ASN A 201 8.52 1.50 17.94
C ASN A 201 10.02 1.18 17.79
N SER A 202 10.61 1.53 16.64
CA SER A 202 12.05 1.32 16.40
C SER A 202 12.95 2.23 17.25
N ILE A 203 12.48 3.41 17.63
CA ILE A 203 13.16 4.23 18.63
C ILE A 203 13.03 3.59 20.03
N ALA A 204 11.85 3.10 20.39
CA ALA A 204 11.59 2.49 21.69
C ALA A 204 12.38 1.19 21.90
N ASP A 205 12.58 0.39 20.89
CA ASP A 205 13.38 -0.85 20.94
C ASP A 205 14.88 -0.62 20.68
N GLY A 206 15.28 0.61 20.36
CA GLY A 206 16.68 1.00 20.13
C GLY A 206 17.21 0.69 18.73
N SER A 207 16.39 0.23 17.81
CA SER A 207 16.79 -0.03 16.40
C SER A 207 17.03 1.27 15.63
N PHE A 208 16.31 2.34 15.98
CA PHE A 208 16.49 3.66 15.40
C PHE A 208 16.98 4.66 16.44
N SER A 209 17.74 5.65 16.00
CA SER A 209 18.14 6.78 16.84
C SER A 209 16.95 7.71 17.14
N ASN A 210 17.03 8.47 18.24
CA ASN A 210 16.04 9.49 18.59
C ASN A 210 15.94 10.65 17.57
N ASN A 211 16.81 10.67 16.57
CA ASN A 211 16.81 11.68 15.51
C ASN A 211 15.92 11.29 14.32
N MET A 212 15.43 10.05 14.29
CA MET A 212 14.53 9.59 13.23
C MET A 212 13.17 10.24 13.38
N GLN A 213 12.62 10.72 12.27
CA GLN A 213 11.29 11.33 12.19
C GLN A 213 10.57 10.88 10.91
N THR A 214 9.25 10.84 10.98
CA THR A 214 8.39 10.65 9.80
C THR A 214 8.06 11.98 9.14
N PHE A 215 7.87 11.94 7.82
CA PHE A 215 7.41 13.09 7.03
C PHE A 215 6.61 12.62 5.82
N ILE A 216 5.88 13.54 5.23
CA ILE A 216 5.16 13.35 3.95
C ILE A 216 5.48 14.51 3.00
N TRP A 217 5.18 14.33 1.73
CA TRP A 217 5.33 15.41 0.77
C TRP A 217 4.19 16.44 0.87
N ASP A 218 4.40 17.64 0.34
CA ASP A 218 3.43 18.74 0.42
C ASP A 218 2.08 18.40 -0.24
N LYS A 219 2.10 17.66 -1.36
CA LYS A 219 0.90 17.15 -2.02
C LYS A 219 0.31 15.90 -1.35
N GLY A 220 0.91 15.45 -0.25
CA GLY A 220 0.58 14.20 0.40
C GLY A 220 1.36 13.01 -0.15
N THR A 221 1.03 11.84 0.36
CA THR A 221 1.55 10.54 -0.08
C THR A 221 0.41 9.56 -0.30
N ILE A 222 0.66 8.52 -1.08
CA ILE A 222 -0.34 7.51 -1.36
C ILE A 222 -0.87 6.89 -0.09
N GLY A 223 -2.19 6.91 0.05
CA GLY A 223 -2.96 6.16 1.03
C GLY A 223 -3.85 5.13 0.34
N ASN A 224 -4.24 4.12 1.09
CA ASN A 224 -5.23 3.14 0.66
C ASN A 224 -6.05 2.63 1.84
N THR A 225 -7.24 2.18 1.53
CA THR A 225 -8.06 1.40 2.46
C THR A 225 -7.67 -0.06 2.34
N ASN A 226 -7.55 -0.74 3.46
CA ASN A 226 -7.35 -2.18 3.53
C ASN A 226 -8.70 -2.86 3.71
N TYR A 227 -8.89 -3.96 2.99
CA TYR A 227 -10.16 -4.68 2.97
C TYR A 227 -10.00 -6.13 3.39
N ILE A 228 -11.11 -6.70 3.85
CA ILE A 228 -11.23 -8.12 4.16
C ILE A 228 -12.41 -8.69 3.39
N ALA A 229 -12.14 -9.74 2.62
CA ALA A 229 -13.14 -10.54 1.92
C ALA A 229 -13.32 -11.91 2.58
N ILE A 230 -14.37 -12.61 2.19
CA ILE A 230 -14.66 -13.99 2.60
C ILE A 230 -14.52 -14.88 1.37
N SER A 231 -13.85 -16.01 1.48
CA SER A 231 -13.74 -16.94 0.35
C SER A 231 -15.10 -17.55 0.00
N LYS A 232 -15.30 -17.90 -1.28
CA LYS A 232 -16.59 -18.40 -1.82
C LYS A 232 -17.13 -19.58 -1.03
N ASN A 233 -16.25 -20.53 -0.72
CA ASN A 233 -16.59 -21.77 -0.06
C ASN A 233 -16.04 -21.85 1.36
N ALA A 234 -15.95 -20.70 2.07
CA ALA A 234 -15.50 -20.63 3.45
C ALA A 234 -16.27 -21.63 4.35
N LYS A 235 -15.54 -22.48 5.05
CA LYS A 235 -16.14 -23.45 5.99
C LYS A 235 -16.91 -22.76 7.11
N HIS A 236 -16.38 -21.62 7.58
CA HIS A 236 -16.88 -20.92 8.74
C HIS A 236 -17.40 -19.53 8.36
N ASN A 237 -18.15 -19.42 7.26
CA ASN A 237 -18.65 -18.15 6.72
C ASN A 237 -19.35 -17.28 7.78
N ALA A 238 -20.22 -17.85 8.62
CA ALA A 238 -20.90 -17.10 9.68
C ALA A 238 -19.90 -16.54 10.71
N ALA A 239 -18.91 -17.32 11.10
CA ALA A 239 -17.86 -16.88 12.03
C ALA A 239 -16.98 -15.79 11.38
N ALA A 240 -16.66 -15.92 10.09
CA ALA A 240 -15.95 -14.90 9.33
C ALA A 240 -16.71 -13.56 9.33
N GLN A 241 -18.02 -13.56 9.08
CA GLN A 241 -18.84 -12.36 9.16
C GLN A 241 -18.84 -11.74 10.56
N VAL A 242 -18.95 -12.55 11.63
CA VAL A 242 -18.86 -12.06 13.01
C VAL A 242 -17.49 -11.45 13.30
N ALA A 243 -16.41 -12.11 12.88
CA ALA A 243 -15.06 -11.59 13.05
C ALA A 243 -14.86 -10.26 12.33
N ILE A 244 -15.27 -10.16 11.06
CA ILE A 244 -15.19 -8.92 10.28
C ILE A 244 -16.03 -7.82 10.95
N ASN A 245 -17.25 -8.13 11.41
CA ASN A 245 -18.08 -7.16 12.11
C ASN A 245 -17.40 -6.65 13.40
N ALA A 246 -16.75 -7.54 14.16
CA ALA A 246 -15.98 -7.14 15.35
C ALA A 246 -14.78 -6.25 14.98
N MET A 247 -14.06 -6.54 13.90
CA MET A 247 -12.94 -5.72 13.41
C MET A 247 -13.38 -4.31 13.01
N LEU A 248 -14.62 -4.11 12.63
CA LEU A 248 -15.21 -2.80 12.32
C LEU A 248 -15.75 -2.09 13.56
N SER A 249 -15.70 -2.68 14.75
CA SER A 249 -16.21 -2.05 15.97
C SER A 249 -15.33 -0.88 16.40
N GLU A 250 -15.96 0.07 17.09
CA GLU A 250 -15.31 1.25 17.64
C GLU A 250 -14.14 0.87 18.58
N ASP A 251 -14.36 -0.12 19.44
CA ASP A 251 -13.34 -0.61 20.37
C ASP A 251 -12.09 -1.13 19.65
N VAL A 252 -12.26 -1.92 18.59
CA VAL A 252 -11.12 -2.44 17.82
C VAL A 252 -10.44 -1.32 17.04
N GLN A 253 -11.19 -0.40 16.45
CA GLN A 253 -10.63 0.69 15.66
C GLN A 253 -9.86 1.72 16.52
N LEU A 254 -10.27 1.95 17.76
CA LEU A 254 -9.58 2.86 18.69
C LEU A 254 -8.32 2.24 19.33
N ASN A 255 -8.21 0.91 19.38
CA ASN A 255 -7.08 0.19 19.99
C ASN A 255 -6.08 -0.37 18.96
N ARG A 256 -6.12 0.11 17.75
CA ARG A 256 -5.32 -0.32 16.61
C ARG A 256 -3.98 0.36 16.48
#